data_b97c39212fec69030fb1d7c90dfb0909
#
_entry.id   b97c39212fec69030fb1d7c90dfb0909
#
_cell.length_a   1.000
_cell.length_b   1.000
_cell.length_c   1.000
_cell.angle_alpha   90.00
_cell.angle_beta   90.00
_cell.angle_gamma   90.00
#
_symmetry.space_group_name_H-M   'P 1'
#
loop_
_entity.id
_entity.type
_entity.pdbx_description
1 polymer ?
#
loop_
_entity_poly.entity_id
_entity_poly.type
_entity_poly.pdbx_seq_one_letter_code
_entity_poly.pdbx_strand_id
1 'polypeptide(L)'
;DQYWSLQDLRKELEKNWTLNDISLNTGGPARYCEILETGQKVGFITPLTHNFCESCNRVRMTCTGQLFMCLGQEEDADLRSALRENITDDTLLRKRIMQAIDRKPKGHDFDYSRQKILGQMSRYMSHTGG
;
A
#
# COMPACT_ATOMS: atom_id res chain seq x y z
N ASP A 1 5.05 19.01 16.53
CA ASP A 1 4.90 17.96 15.50
C ASP A 1 4.18 16.77 16.10
N GLN A 2 3.14 16.32 15.42
CA GLN A 2 2.33 15.17 15.86
C GLN A 2 2.79 13.83 15.23
N TYR A 3 3.93 13.85 14.53
CA TYR A 3 4.47 12.64 13.90
C TYR A 3 5.31 11.85 14.92
N TRP A 4 4.96 10.59 15.09
CA TRP A 4 5.72 9.62 15.85
C TRP A 4 6.09 8.43 14.97
N SER A 5 7.38 8.15 14.85
CA SER A 5 7.83 7.04 14.00
C SER A 5 7.41 5.71 14.62
N LEU A 6 7.03 4.74 13.77
CA LEU A 6 6.69 3.40 14.27
C LEU A 6 7.89 2.68 14.87
N GLN A 7 9.12 3.07 14.53
CA GLN A 7 10.33 2.58 15.20
C GLN A 7 10.41 3.06 16.65
N ASP A 8 10.09 4.32 16.89
CA ASP A 8 10.11 4.88 18.25
C ASP A 8 8.91 4.35 19.06
N LEU A 9 7.75 4.17 18.44
CA LEU A 9 6.62 3.49 19.06
C LEU A 9 6.99 2.06 19.47
N ARG A 10 7.68 1.30 18.60
CA ARG A 10 8.13 -0.05 18.91
C ARG A 10 9.08 -0.06 20.12
N LYS A 11 10.07 0.83 20.14
CA LYS A 11 10.99 0.98 21.29
C LYS A 11 10.25 1.30 22.59
N GLU A 12 9.21 2.12 22.51
CA GLU A 12 8.38 2.46 23.68
C GLU A 12 7.62 1.23 24.19
N LEU A 13 7.06 0.42 23.28
CA LEU A 13 6.41 -0.84 23.64
C LEU A 13 7.39 -1.84 24.26
N GLU A 14 8.61 -1.92 23.74
CA GLU A 14 9.66 -2.81 24.22
C GLU A 14 10.15 -2.48 25.64
N LYS A 15 9.80 -1.32 26.21
CA LYS A 15 10.06 -1.00 27.62
C LYS A 15 9.19 -1.84 28.58
N ASN A 16 8.01 -2.23 28.15
CA ASN A 16 7.02 -2.91 29.00
C ASN A 16 6.68 -4.33 28.52
N TRP A 17 7.02 -4.66 27.28
CA TRP A 17 6.61 -5.91 26.62
C TRP A 17 7.76 -6.50 25.82
N THR A 18 7.84 -7.82 25.77
CA THR A 18 8.80 -8.53 24.92
C THR A 18 8.19 -8.76 23.53
N LEU A 19 8.70 -8.06 22.51
CA LEU A 19 8.25 -8.18 21.13
C LEU A 19 9.15 -9.16 20.37
N ASN A 20 8.57 -10.26 19.90
CA ASN A 20 9.25 -11.27 19.09
C ASN A 20 8.78 -11.19 17.63
N ASP A 21 9.68 -10.96 16.69
CA ASP A 21 9.34 -10.91 15.27
C ASP A 21 8.91 -12.28 14.76
N ILE A 22 7.78 -12.32 14.06
CA ILE A 22 7.21 -13.56 13.52
C ILE A 22 7.07 -13.48 12.00
N SER A 23 7.23 -14.61 11.31
CA SER A 23 7.13 -14.71 9.85
C SER A 23 5.68 -14.74 9.32
N LEU A 24 4.71 -14.26 10.10
CA LEU A 24 3.31 -14.18 9.68
C LEU A 24 3.19 -13.19 8.50
N ASN A 25 2.67 -13.69 7.39
CA ASN A 25 2.37 -12.88 6.21
C ASN A 25 0.90 -13.05 5.83
N THR A 26 0.15 -11.94 5.81
CA THR A 26 -1.25 -11.90 5.39
C THR A 26 -1.42 -11.40 3.95
N GLY A 27 -0.33 -11.33 3.17
CA GLY A 27 -0.30 -10.75 1.82
C GLY A 27 -0.42 -9.22 1.80
N GLY A 28 -0.44 -8.58 2.97
CA GLY A 28 -0.50 -7.12 3.13
C GLY A 28 0.87 -6.51 3.48
N PRO A 29 0.89 -5.19 3.76
CA PRO A 29 2.11 -4.45 4.04
C PRO A 29 2.60 -4.57 5.49
N ALA A 30 1.87 -5.26 6.36
CA ALA A 30 2.20 -5.37 7.77
C ALA A 30 3.32 -6.38 8.02
N ARG A 31 4.27 -6.00 8.87
CA ARG A 31 5.23 -6.91 9.51
C ARG A 31 4.76 -7.19 10.92
N TYR A 32 4.72 -8.44 11.31
CA TYR A 32 4.11 -8.85 12.57
C TYR A 32 5.16 -9.19 13.62
N CYS A 33 4.86 -8.84 14.86
CA CYS A 33 5.51 -9.38 16.05
C CYS A 33 4.46 -9.94 17.01
N GLU A 34 4.89 -10.81 17.90
CA GLU A 34 4.11 -11.36 18.99
C GLU A 34 4.59 -10.76 20.31
N ILE A 35 3.66 -10.35 21.15
CA ILE A 35 3.92 -9.96 22.54
C ILE A 35 3.96 -11.23 23.37
N LEU A 36 5.13 -11.62 23.87
CA LEU A 36 5.32 -12.91 24.53
C LEU A 36 4.49 -13.06 25.80
N GLU A 37 4.27 -11.99 26.54
CA GLU A 37 3.52 -12.00 27.81
C GLU A 37 2.02 -12.25 27.59
N THR A 38 1.48 -11.90 26.43
CA THR A 38 0.03 -11.99 26.16
C THR A 38 -0.34 -12.92 25.02
N GLY A 39 0.65 -13.30 24.18
CA GLY A 39 0.42 -14.05 22.94
C GLY A 39 -0.27 -13.22 21.83
N GLN A 40 -0.45 -11.93 22.03
CA GLN A 40 -1.08 -11.06 21.05
C GLN A 40 -0.13 -10.74 19.88
N LYS A 41 -0.71 -10.67 18.67
CA LYS A 41 0.05 -10.31 17.46
C LYS A 41 -0.22 -8.86 17.10
N VAL A 42 0.86 -8.12 16.89
CA VAL A 42 0.83 -6.70 16.50
C VAL A 42 1.45 -6.56 15.13
N GLY A 43 0.77 -5.87 14.21
CA GLY A 43 1.29 -5.61 12.86
C GLY A 43 1.67 -4.15 12.69
N PHE A 44 2.91 -3.90 12.25
CA PHE A 44 3.43 -2.57 11.93
C PHE A 44 3.41 -2.34 10.42
N ILE A 45 2.80 -1.23 9.98
CA ILE A 45 2.81 -0.77 8.59
C ILE A 45 3.68 0.48 8.50
N THR A 46 4.89 0.35 7.95
CA THR A 46 5.92 1.39 7.94
C THR A 46 6.26 1.84 6.51
N PRO A 47 5.36 2.57 5.83
CA PRO A 47 5.57 2.93 4.42
C PRO A 47 6.78 3.82 4.19
N LEU A 48 7.23 4.56 5.21
CA LEU A 48 8.29 5.56 5.11
C LEU A 48 9.68 5.02 5.44
N THR A 49 9.76 4.07 6.35
CA THR A 49 11.04 3.56 6.86
C THR A 49 11.44 2.23 6.24
N HIS A 50 10.47 1.45 5.77
CA HIS A 50 10.71 0.17 5.11
C HIS A 50 9.83 0.03 3.90
N ASN A 51 10.45 0.00 2.73
CA ASN A 51 9.77 -0.23 1.48
C ASN A 51 9.28 -1.69 1.43
N PHE A 52 7.95 -1.88 1.43
CA PHE A 52 7.29 -3.18 1.35
C PHE A 52 6.65 -3.43 -0.02
N CYS A 53 6.88 -2.55 -1.00
CA CYS A 53 6.22 -2.60 -2.29
C CYS A 53 6.49 -3.88 -3.07
N GLU A 54 7.67 -4.47 -2.91
CA GLU A 54 8.04 -5.72 -3.57
C GLU A 54 7.13 -6.91 -3.15
N SER A 55 6.78 -6.98 -1.86
CA SER A 55 5.90 -8.03 -1.32
C SER A 55 4.42 -7.61 -1.26
N CYS A 56 4.09 -6.39 -1.66
CA CYS A 56 2.74 -5.87 -1.59
C CYS A 56 1.89 -6.35 -2.77
N ASN A 57 0.82 -7.09 -2.50
CA ASN A 57 -0.15 -7.54 -3.49
C ASN A 57 -1.36 -6.61 -3.65
N ARG A 58 -1.34 -5.43 -3.02
CA ARG A 58 -2.49 -4.50 -3.04
C ARG A 58 -2.52 -3.68 -4.31
N VAL A 59 -3.72 -3.56 -4.85
CA VAL A 59 -4.11 -2.63 -5.92
C VAL A 59 -5.37 -1.88 -5.46
N ARG A 60 -5.68 -0.77 -6.08
CA ARG A 60 -6.85 0.04 -5.75
C ARG A 60 -7.61 0.38 -7.02
N MET A 61 -8.92 0.34 -6.94
CA MET A 61 -9.79 0.73 -8.04
C MET A 61 -10.70 1.88 -7.60
N THR A 62 -10.80 2.90 -8.44
CA THR A 62 -11.74 4.02 -8.22
C THR A 62 -13.15 3.64 -8.68
N CYS A 63 -14.16 4.39 -8.21
CA CYS A 63 -15.52 4.28 -8.71
C CYS A 63 -15.66 4.66 -10.20
N THR A 64 -14.66 5.34 -10.77
CA THR A 64 -14.59 5.69 -12.19
C THR A 64 -13.96 4.59 -13.05
N GLY A 65 -13.50 3.49 -12.46
CA GLY A 65 -12.91 2.35 -13.17
C GLY A 65 -11.43 2.51 -13.51
N GLN A 66 -10.71 3.34 -12.78
CA GLN A 66 -9.25 3.46 -12.86
C GLN A 66 -8.59 2.56 -11.84
N LEU A 67 -7.61 1.77 -12.26
CA LEU A 67 -6.86 0.82 -11.45
C LEU A 67 -5.47 1.39 -11.15
N PHE A 68 -5.19 1.63 -9.85
CA PHE A 68 -3.91 2.08 -9.35
C PHE A 68 -3.11 0.94 -8.73
N MET A 69 -1.86 0.82 -9.10
CA MET A 69 -0.97 -0.24 -8.60
C MET A 69 -0.39 0.07 -7.23
N CYS A 70 -0.30 1.34 -6.86
CA CYS A 70 0.22 1.81 -5.58
C CYS A 70 -0.57 3.02 -5.09
N LEU A 71 -0.64 3.20 -3.75
CA LEU A 71 -1.24 4.38 -3.15
C LEU A 71 -0.45 5.65 -3.45
N GLY A 72 0.88 5.56 -3.47
CA GLY A 72 1.79 6.70 -3.62
C GLY A 72 2.22 7.02 -5.04
N GLN A 73 1.58 6.42 -6.05
CA GLN A 73 1.91 6.69 -7.45
C GLN A 73 0.67 7.05 -8.26
N GLU A 74 0.87 7.91 -9.25
CA GLU A 74 -0.18 8.43 -10.12
C GLU A 74 -0.47 7.53 -11.34
N GLU A 75 0.40 6.55 -11.62
CA GLU A 75 0.19 5.62 -12.72
C GLU A 75 -1.06 4.77 -12.50
N ASP A 76 -1.96 4.82 -13.48
CA ASP A 76 -3.22 4.10 -13.48
C ASP A 76 -3.44 3.31 -14.79
N ALA A 77 -4.46 2.48 -14.78
CA ALA A 77 -4.98 1.82 -15.97
C ALA A 77 -6.49 2.06 -16.07
N ASP A 78 -6.93 2.59 -17.20
CA ASP A 78 -8.35 2.78 -17.48
C ASP A 78 -9.00 1.43 -17.85
N LEU A 79 -9.69 0.83 -16.88
CA LEU A 79 -10.45 -0.40 -17.06
C LEU A 79 -11.86 -0.13 -17.59
N ARG A 80 -12.41 1.07 -17.31
CA ARG A 80 -13.76 1.43 -17.74
C ARG A 80 -13.88 1.49 -19.26
N SER A 81 -12.91 2.13 -19.93
CA SER A 81 -12.91 2.19 -21.40
C SER A 81 -12.75 0.79 -22.00
N ALA A 82 -11.83 -0.02 -21.46
CA ALA A 82 -11.63 -1.39 -21.92
C ALA A 82 -12.89 -2.26 -21.77
N LEU A 83 -13.62 -2.11 -20.66
CA LEU A 83 -14.88 -2.83 -20.43
C LEU A 83 -16.01 -2.40 -21.37
N ARG A 84 -16.05 -1.11 -21.73
CA ARG A 84 -17.10 -0.55 -22.58
C ARG A 84 -16.85 -0.72 -24.07
N GLU A 85 -15.61 -0.92 -24.47
CA GLU A 85 -15.24 -1.13 -25.86
C GLU A 85 -15.82 -2.45 -26.40
N ASN A 86 -15.85 -3.50 -25.58
CA ASN A 86 -16.49 -4.75 -25.91
C ASN A 86 -17.17 -5.37 -24.68
N ILE A 87 -18.49 -5.24 -24.59
CA ILE A 87 -19.28 -5.71 -23.44
C ILE A 87 -19.40 -7.24 -23.42
N THR A 88 -19.20 -7.90 -24.56
CA THR A 88 -19.38 -9.37 -24.69
C THR A 88 -18.07 -10.15 -24.60
N ASP A 89 -16.91 -9.47 -24.64
CA ASP A 89 -15.60 -10.09 -24.62
C ASP A 89 -14.64 -9.37 -23.66
N ASP A 90 -14.23 -10.05 -22.62
CA ASP A 90 -13.32 -9.55 -21.57
C ASP A 90 -11.84 -9.56 -21.98
N THR A 91 -11.49 -9.94 -23.19
CA THR A 91 -10.08 -10.10 -23.62
C THR A 91 -9.29 -8.81 -23.47
N LEU A 92 -9.85 -7.67 -23.87
CA LEU A 92 -9.21 -6.36 -23.74
C LEU A 92 -9.07 -5.95 -22.27
N LEU A 93 -10.11 -6.16 -21.47
CA LEU A 93 -10.09 -5.87 -20.03
C LEU A 93 -9.02 -6.69 -19.33
N ARG A 94 -8.96 -8.00 -19.57
CA ARG A 94 -7.91 -8.88 -19.02
C ARG A 94 -6.51 -8.42 -19.41
N LYS A 95 -6.30 -8.07 -20.68
CA LYS A 95 -5.03 -7.55 -21.17
C LYS A 95 -4.63 -6.26 -20.43
N ARG A 96 -5.56 -5.33 -20.23
CA ARG A 96 -5.29 -4.07 -19.49
C ARG A 96 -4.92 -4.33 -18.04
N ILE A 97 -5.62 -5.24 -17.36
CA ILE A 97 -5.31 -5.62 -15.97
C ILE A 97 -3.91 -6.22 -15.88
N MET A 98 -3.58 -7.19 -16.74
CA MET A 98 -2.27 -7.83 -16.73
C MET A 98 -1.14 -6.83 -17.00
N GLN A 99 -1.29 -5.96 -17.98
CA GLN A 99 -0.33 -4.91 -18.29
C GLN A 99 -0.13 -3.93 -17.13
N ALA A 100 -1.20 -3.63 -16.37
CA ALA A 100 -1.11 -2.78 -15.20
C ALA A 100 -0.34 -3.48 -14.07
N ILE A 101 -0.62 -4.76 -13.83
CA ILE A 101 0.06 -5.56 -12.80
C ILE A 101 1.55 -5.71 -13.12
N ASP A 102 1.92 -5.95 -14.38
CA ASP A 102 3.31 -6.07 -14.83
C ASP A 102 4.12 -4.78 -14.60
N ARG A 103 3.44 -3.62 -14.64
CA ARG A 103 4.04 -2.31 -14.36
C ARG A 103 4.03 -1.93 -12.88
N LYS A 104 3.53 -2.82 -12.00
CA LYS A 104 3.49 -2.53 -10.57
C LYS A 104 4.87 -2.19 -10.04
N PRO A 105 5.06 -1.00 -9.44
CA PRO A 105 6.38 -0.56 -8.99
C PRO A 105 6.86 -1.41 -7.81
N LYS A 106 8.17 -1.65 -7.79
CA LYS A 106 8.86 -2.33 -6.67
C LYS A 106 9.14 -1.40 -5.49
N GLY A 107 8.86 -0.12 -5.64
CA GLY A 107 9.06 0.90 -4.62
C GLY A 107 8.05 2.04 -4.75
N HIS A 108 8.05 2.96 -3.81
CA HIS A 108 7.31 4.21 -3.85
C HIS A 108 8.22 5.39 -3.52
N ASP A 109 7.86 6.58 -4.03
CA ASP A 109 8.64 7.82 -3.90
C ASP A 109 8.13 8.71 -2.76
N PHE A 110 7.65 8.13 -1.66
CA PHE A 110 7.28 8.91 -0.49
C PHE A 110 8.52 9.54 0.14
N ASP A 111 8.69 10.83 -0.03
CA ASP A 111 9.75 11.63 0.57
C ASP A 111 9.14 12.72 1.46
N TYR A 112 9.27 12.56 2.77
CA TYR A 112 8.79 13.52 3.76
C TYR A 112 9.66 14.78 3.88
N SER A 113 10.88 14.75 3.37
CA SER A 113 11.79 15.91 3.42
C SER A 113 11.34 17.03 2.49
N ARG A 114 10.51 16.72 1.52
CA ARG A 114 9.94 17.69 0.60
C ARG A 114 8.59 18.16 1.12
N GLN A 115 8.54 19.32 1.75
CA GLN A 115 7.29 20.06 2.08
C GLN A 115 6.32 20.25 0.88
N LYS A 116 6.66 19.77 -0.29
CA LYS A 116 5.85 19.76 -1.51
C LYS A 116 4.82 18.64 -1.61
N ILE A 117 4.78 17.69 -0.70
CA ILE A 117 3.95 16.48 -0.84
C ILE A 117 2.46 16.79 -0.75
N LEU A 118 2.05 17.79 0.04
CA LEU A 118 0.65 18.24 0.10
C LEU A 118 0.15 18.91 -1.19
N GLY A 119 1.05 19.31 -2.09
CA GLY A 119 0.71 19.95 -3.36
C GLY A 119 0.90 19.06 -4.60
N GLN A 120 1.50 17.88 -4.47
CA GLN A 120 1.80 17.00 -5.61
C GLN A 120 0.93 15.74 -5.71
N MET A 121 0.21 15.35 -4.67
CA MET A 121 -0.83 14.35 -4.84
C MET A 121 -2.05 15.03 -5.48
N SER A 122 -2.23 14.82 -6.77
CA SER A 122 -3.37 15.34 -7.52
C SER A 122 -4.70 14.71 -7.11
N ARG A 123 -4.64 13.66 -6.29
CA ARG A 123 -5.82 12.92 -5.83
C ARG A 123 -5.87 12.77 -4.30
N TYR A 124 -7.05 12.93 -3.75
CA TYR A 124 -7.31 12.63 -2.35
C TYR A 124 -7.36 11.11 -2.11
N MET A 125 -6.92 10.66 -0.93
CA MET A 125 -6.99 9.25 -0.51
C MET A 125 -8.41 8.68 -0.61
N SER A 126 -9.42 9.50 -0.34
CA SER A 126 -10.83 9.15 -0.48
C SER A 126 -11.26 8.74 -1.90
N HIS A 127 -10.53 9.16 -2.94
CA HIS A 127 -10.84 8.77 -4.33
C HIS A 127 -10.44 7.32 -4.65
N THR A 128 -9.46 6.78 -3.94
CA THR A 128 -8.96 5.41 -4.15
C THR A 128 -9.41 4.42 -3.08
N GLY A 129 -10.29 4.84 -2.19
CA GLY A 129 -10.76 4.01 -1.08
C GLY A 129 -9.64 3.76 -0.06
N GLY A 130 -9.67 4.41 1.07
CA GLY A 130 -8.69 4.27 2.15
C GLY A 130 -9.35 4.54 3.46
#